data_f4bbfa36ac02b427b449a5727cc12ca2
#
_entry.id   f4bbfa36ac02b427b449a5727cc12ca2
#
_cell.length_a   1.000
_cell.length_b   1.000
_cell.length_c   1.000
_cell.angle_alpha   90.00
_cell.angle_beta   90.00
_cell.angle_gamma   90.00
#
_symmetry.space_group_name_H-M   'P 1'
#
loop_
_entity.id
_entity.type
_entity.pdbx_description
1 polymer ?
#
loop_
_entity_poly.entity_id
_entity_poly.type
_entity_poly.pdbx_seq_one_letter_code
_entity_poly.pdbx_strand_id
1 'polypeptide(L)'
;LPYSQGDARIYLQMVNRNIELYLKLLPNKPGIYIFKDAKGEVIYVGKASNLRNRVKSYFKQTPNLPEKTEQLTARADKIDFVVTES
;
A
#
# COMPACT_ATOMS: atom_id res chain seq x y z
N LEU A 1 -11.21 -26.14 -2.93
CA LEU A 1 -10.75 -24.85 -2.45
C LEU A 1 -9.93 -24.15 -3.50
N PRO A 2 -10.23 -22.89 -3.73
CA PRO A 2 -9.34 -22.12 -4.58
C PRO A 2 -7.97 -21.89 -3.95
N TYR A 3 -7.89 -21.99 -2.61
CA TYR A 3 -6.63 -21.74 -1.93
C TYR A 3 -6.31 -22.82 -0.91
N SER A 4 -5.11 -23.40 -1.02
CA SER A 4 -4.38 -23.90 0.12
C SER A 4 -3.65 -22.70 0.74
N GLN A 5 -3.01 -22.89 1.88
CA GLN A 5 -2.23 -21.81 2.47
C GLN A 5 -1.10 -21.35 1.55
N GLY A 6 -0.48 -22.29 0.85
CA GLY A 6 0.58 -21.96 -0.09
C GLY A 6 0.08 -21.15 -1.26
N ASP A 7 -1.09 -21.52 -1.78
CA ASP A 7 -1.66 -20.81 -2.92
C ASP A 7 -2.06 -19.38 -2.54
N ALA A 8 -2.64 -19.22 -1.35
CA ALA A 8 -3.01 -17.89 -0.87
C ALA A 8 -1.78 -17.00 -0.72
N ARG A 9 -0.68 -17.55 -0.23
CA ARG A 9 0.56 -16.80 -0.08
C ARG A 9 1.12 -16.36 -1.42
N ILE A 10 1.10 -17.24 -2.41
CA ILE A 10 1.55 -16.92 -3.75
C ILE A 10 0.68 -15.84 -4.36
N TYR A 11 -0.64 -15.95 -4.18
CA TYR A 11 -1.56 -14.94 -4.67
C TYR A 11 -1.28 -13.57 -4.07
N LEU A 12 -1.04 -13.50 -2.77
CA LEU A 12 -0.72 -12.25 -2.09
C LEU A 12 0.58 -11.65 -2.63
N GLN A 13 1.58 -12.47 -2.89
CA GLN A 13 2.82 -11.98 -3.48
C GLN A 13 2.59 -11.39 -4.87
N MET A 14 1.76 -12.03 -5.68
CA MET A 14 1.45 -11.51 -7.01
C MET A 14 0.67 -10.20 -6.94
N VAL A 15 -0.31 -10.12 -6.04
CA VAL A 15 -1.09 -8.90 -5.85
C VAL A 15 -0.20 -7.77 -5.35
N ASN A 16 0.72 -8.08 -4.44
CA ASN A 16 1.58 -7.07 -3.83
C ASN A 16 2.79 -6.69 -4.69
N ARG A 17 3.00 -7.36 -5.82
CA ARG A 17 4.15 -7.07 -6.68
C ARG A 17 4.13 -5.63 -7.19
N ASN A 18 2.98 -5.17 -7.64
CA ASN A 18 2.85 -3.79 -8.10
C ASN A 18 3.10 -2.81 -6.95
N ILE A 19 2.59 -3.13 -5.78
CA ILE A 19 2.78 -2.30 -4.59
C ILE A 19 4.26 -2.22 -4.23
N GLU A 20 4.99 -3.32 -4.32
CA GLU A 20 6.42 -3.29 -4.06
C GLU A 20 7.16 -2.32 -4.97
N LEU A 21 6.79 -2.29 -6.25
CA LEU A 21 7.39 -1.36 -7.19
C LEU A 21 7.08 0.09 -6.80
N TYR A 22 5.84 0.37 -6.42
CA TYR A 22 5.47 1.71 -5.97
C TYR A 22 6.23 2.10 -4.71
N LEU A 23 6.40 1.17 -3.77
CA LEU A 23 7.12 1.44 -2.54
C LEU A 23 8.58 1.84 -2.81
N LYS A 24 9.19 1.24 -3.82
CA LYS A 24 10.56 1.57 -4.19
C LYS A 24 10.68 2.97 -4.80
N LEU A 25 9.60 3.46 -5.41
CA LEU A 25 9.59 4.77 -6.03
C LEU A 25 9.35 5.91 -5.04
N LEU A 26 8.80 5.60 -3.88
CA LEU A 26 8.50 6.61 -2.88
C LEU A 26 9.78 7.18 -2.27
N PRO A 27 9.89 8.50 -2.22
CA PRO A 27 11.07 9.13 -1.62
C PRO A 27 10.98 9.21 -0.10
N ASN A 28 12.12 9.36 0.54
CA ASN A 28 12.19 9.64 1.97
C ASN A 28 12.04 11.13 2.21
N LYS A 29 10.87 11.65 1.86
CA LYS A 29 10.57 13.09 1.92
C LYS A 29 9.15 13.28 2.42
N PRO A 30 8.84 14.46 2.96
CA PRO A 30 7.47 14.75 3.37
C PRO A 30 6.56 14.92 2.15
N GLY A 31 5.30 14.60 2.32
CA GLY A 31 4.36 14.74 1.23
C GLY A 31 3.01 14.14 1.52
N ILE A 32 2.25 14.06 0.45
CA ILE A 32 0.90 13.47 0.46
C ILE A 32 0.96 12.19 -0.36
N TYR A 33 0.38 11.12 0.18
CA TYR A 33 0.25 9.86 -0.53
C TYR A 33 -1.22 9.59 -0.83
N ILE A 34 -1.45 8.94 -1.97
CA ILE A 34 -2.79 8.72 -2.51
C ILE A 34 -2.90 7.26 -2.92
N PHE A 35 -3.80 6.52 -2.29
CA PHE A 35 -4.07 5.14 -2.66
C PHE A 35 -5.23 5.12 -3.64
N LYS A 36 -5.07 4.37 -4.71
CA LYS A 36 -6.10 4.17 -5.74
C LYS A 36 -6.38 2.69 -5.91
N ASP A 37 -7.62 2.38 -6.25
CA ASP A 37 -8.00 1.00 -6.54
C ASP A 37 -7.66 0.63 -8.00
N ALA A 38 -8.04 -0.58 -8.40
CA ALA A 38 -7.74 -1.07 -9.75
C ALA A 38 -8.41 -0.25 -10.84
N LYS A 39 -9.48 0.46 -10.50
CA LYS A 39 -10.18 1.33 -11.44
C LYS A 39 -9.57 2.72 -11.53
N GLY A 40 -8.57 3.01 -10.69
CA GLY A 40 -7.97 4.31 -10.62
C GLY A 40 -8.69 5.31 -9.73
N GLU A 41 -9.69 4.85 -8.99
CA GLU A 41 -10.40 5.71 -8.05
C GLU A 41 -9.61 5.88 -6.77
N VAL A 42 -9.60 7.11 -6.25
CA VAL A 42 -8.94 7.42 -5.00
C VAL A 42 -9.73 6.79 -3.85
N ILE A 43 -9.06 5.97 -3.05
CA ILE A 43 -9.69 5.33 -1.89
C ILE A 43 -9.13 5.85 -0.58
N TYR A 44 -7.98 6.53 -0.61
CA TYR A 44 -7.43 7.13 0.61
C TYR A 44 -6.39 8.17 0.26
N VAL A 45 -6.34 9.24 1.05
CA VAL A 45 -5.33 10.29 0.94
C VAL A 45 -4.78 10.55 2.34
N GLY A 46 -3.47 10.60 2.46
CA GLY A 46 -2.83 10.85 3.74
C GLY A 46 -1.62 11.76 3.62
N LYS A 47 -1.18 12.29 4.75
CA LYS A 47 -0.02 13.15 4.83
C LYS A 47 1.07 12.45 5.65
N ALA A 48 2.32 12.61 5.26
CA ALA A 48 3.42 11.97 5.93
C ALA A 48 4.65 12.88 5.98
N SER A 49 5.42 12.76 7.06
CA SER A 49 6.72 13.43 7.14
C SER A 49 7.78 12.65 6.36
N ASN A 50 7.57 11.37 6.16
CA ASN A 50 8.41 10.52 5.31
C ASN A 50 7.50 9.58 4.55
N LEU A 51 7.33 9.86 3.25
CA LEU A 51 6.40 9.11 2.41
C LEU A 51 6.70 7.61 2.39
N ARG A 52 7.96 7.26 2.14
CA ARG A 52 8.32 5.85 2.03
C ARG A 52 8.02 5.10 3.32
N ASN A 53 8.46 5.62 4.45
CA ASN A 53 8.26 4.95 5.73
C ASN A 53 6.78 4.82 6.07
N ARG A 54 6.02 5.89 5.85
CA ARG A 54 4.61 5.90 6.19
C ARG A 54 3.82 4.90 5.33
N VAL A 55 4.01 4.96 4.02
CA VAL A 55 3.28 4.08 3.12
C VAL A 55 3.71 2.63 3.35
N LYS A 56 5.00 2.40 3.53
CA LYS A 56 5.51 1.08 3.82
C LYS A 56 4.87 0.47 5.06
N SER A 57 4.56 1.29 6.06
CA SER A 57 3.96 0.82 7.31
C SER A 57 2.58 0.23 7.11
N TYR A 58 1.84 0.67 6.09
CA TYR A 58 0.53 0.09 5.78
C TYR A 58 0.63 -1.35 5.29
N PHE A 59 1.72 -1.68 4.63
CA PHE A 59 1.90 -2.99 3.98
C PHE A 59 2.78 -3.93 4.79
N LYS A 60 3.10 -3.58 6.03
CA LYS A 60 3.79 -4.49 6.91
C LYS A 60 2.88 -5.65 7.25
N GLN A 61 3.42 -6.84 7.10
CA GLN A 61 2.69 -8.04 7.51
C GLN A 61 2.82 -8.21 9.01
N THR A 62 1.81 -7.82 9.74
CA THR A 62 1.72 -8.04 11.17
C THR A 62 0.43 -8.79 11.45
N PRO A 63 0.42 -9.67 12.45
CA PRO A 63 -0.79 -10.45 12.74
C PRO A 63 -1.96 -9.62 13.28
N ASN A 64 -1.72 -8.38 13.68
CA ASN A 64 -2.72 -7.54 14.34
C ASN A 64 -2.96 -6.23 13.60
N LEU A 65 -3.02 -6.26 12.27
CA LEU A 65 -3.36 -5.08 11.50
C LEU A 65 -4.79 -4.64 11.81
N PRO A 66 -5.01 -3.33 12.01
CA PRO A 66 -6.39 -2.83 12.13
C PRO A 66 -7.20 -3.20 10.91
N GLU A 67 -8.48 -3.49 11.10
CA GLU A 67 -9.35 -3.90 10.02
C GLU A 67 -9.40 -2.87 8.89
N LYS A 68 -9.44 -1.59 9.23
CA LYS A 68 -9.45 -0.53 8.23
C LYS A 68 -8.20 -0.55 7.35
N THR A 69 -7.04 -0.77 7.97
CA THR A 69 -5.78 -0.86 7.23
C THR A 69 -5.78 -2.08 6.34
N GLU A 70 -6.25 -3.19 6.85
CA GLU A 70 -6.32 -4.43 6.09
C GLU A 70 -7.22 -4.27 4.87
N GLN A 71 -8.40 -3.67 5.03
CA GLN A 71 -9.31 -3.44 3.92
C GLN A 71 -8.73 -2.48 2.90
N LEU A 72 -8.09 -1.43 3.37
CA LEU A 72 -7.48 -0.43 2.48
C LEU A 72 -6.36 -1.07 1.64
N THR A 73 -5.46 -1.81 2.29
CA THR A 73 -4.34 -2.41 1.57
C THR A 73 -4.79 -3.51 0.62
N ALA A 74 -5.88 -4.20 0.94
CA ALA A 74 -6.44 -5.22 0.05
C ALA A 74 -6.98 -4.62 -1.24
N ARG A 75 -7.50 -3.39 -1.19
CA ARG A 75 -8.07 -2.71 -2.35
C ARG A 75 -7.07 -1.87 -3.10
N ALA A 76 -5.99 -1.46 -2.47
CA ALA A 76 -5.01 -0.57 -3.07
C ALA A 76 -4.27 -1.29 -4.21
N ASP A 77 -4.29 -0.67 -5.38
CA ASP A 77 -3.62 -1.19 -6.57
C ASP A 77 -2.54 -0.24 -7.05
N LYS A 78 -2.72 1.06 -6.81
CA LYS A 78 -1.79 2.10 -7.23
C LYS A 78 -1.55 3.07 -6.09
N ILE A 79 -0.35 3.63 -6.06
CA ILE A 79 0.02 4.63 -5.07
C ILE A 79 0.63 5.82 -5.79
N ASP A 80 0.00 6.98 -5.65
CA ASP A 80 0.56 8.24 -6.13
C ASP A 80 1.05 9.06 -4.94
N PHE A 81 1.89 10.03 -5.20
CA PHE A 81 2.37 10.90 -4.14
C PHE A 81 2.73 12.27 -4.68
N VAL A 82 2.72 13.25 -3.78
CA VAL A 82 3.16 14.62 -4.05
C VAL A 82 4.13 15.01 -2.95
N VAL A 83 5.35 15.35 -3.32
CA VAL A 83 6.34 15.81 -2.35
C VAL A 83 6.02 17.26 -1.96
N THR A 84 6.06 17.54 -0.66
CA THR A 84 5.83 18.88 -0.14
C THR A 84 7.05 19.34 0.63
N GLU A 85 7.07 20.62 1.02
CA GLU A 85 8.20 21.15 1.77
C GLU A 85 8.16 20.76 3.25
N SER A 86 7.01 20.39 3.74
CA SER A 86 6.90 20.01 5.15
C SER A 86 5.64 19.19 5.41
#